data_b829f54bcfa913ba098d6135022d9ad9
#
_entry.id   b829f54bcfa913ba098d6135022d9ad9
#
_cell.length_a   1.000
_cell.length_b   1.000
_cell.length_c   1.000
_cell.angle_alpha   90.00
_cell.angle_beta   90.00
_cell.angle_gamma   90.00
#
_symmetry.space_group_name_H-M   'P 1'
#
loop_
_entity.id
_entity.type
_entity.pdbx_description
1 polymer ?
#
loop_
_entity_poly.entity_id
_entity_poly.type
_entity_poly.pdbx_seq_one_letter_code
_entity_poly.pdbx_strand_id
1 'polypeptide(L)'
;MFIYDEAVGHYAAKDGKAVLSFDMTSGESVEFSVVGSICTTAEYSDPYSESQRELVYVDRIGVDTVIEGHRRLWERMWESDIIIDGDVQAQKIVRFALYNLYSSCREGTRCSIPPMGLSSQGYNGHIFWDTELWMYPPMLLLNQGIARAMIDYRTDRLVPARRKASDYGYQGLMF
;
A
#
# COMPACT_ATOMS: atom_id res chain seq x y z
N MET A 1 3.47 -5.75 -17.29
CA MET A 1 2.67 -6.60 -18.20
C MET A 1 1.50 -5.78 -18.73
N PHE A 2 1.21 -5.88 -20.02
CA PHE A 2 0.00 -5.32 -20.63
C PHE A 2 -1.02 -6.45 -20.82
N ILE A 3 -2.27 -6.17 -20.54
CA ILE A 3 -3.42 -7.05 -20.81
C ILE A 3 -4.35 -6.27 -21.75
N TYR A 4 -4.60 -6.75 -22.93
CA TYR A 4 -5.35 -6.09 -23.99
C TYR A 4 -5.87 -7.10 -25.00
N ASP A 5 -6.79 -6.69 -25.87
CA ASP A 5 -7.27 -7.50 -26.98
C ASP A 5 -6.20 -7.47 -28.12
N GLU A 6 -5.56 -8.62 -28.34
CA GLU A 6 -4.51 -8.78 -29.37
C GLU A 6 -5.02 -8.62 -30.81
N ALA A 7 -6.36 -8.66 -31.01
CA ALA A 7 -6.94 -8.43 -32.33
C ALA A 7 -6.87 -6.95 -32.76
N VAL A 8 -6.77 -6.02 -31.81
CA VAL A 8 -6.77 -4.57 -32.06
C VAL A 8 -5.53 -3.84 -31.54
N GLY A 9 -4.68 -4.51 -30.75
CA GLY A 9 -3.50 -3.93 -30.14
C GLY A 9 -2.20 -4.49 -30.66
N HIS A 10 -1.19 -3.63 -30.78
CA HIS A 10 0.16 -4.00 -31.23
C HIS A 10 1.18 -3.66 -30.15
N TYR A 11 1.88 -4.67 -29.66
CA TYR A 11 2.93 -4.53 -28.66
C TYR A 11 4.31 -4.51 -29.30
N ALA A 12 5.15 -3.55 -28.91
CA ALA A 12 6.56 -3.51 -29.26
C ALA A 12 7.41 -3.16 -28.04
N ALA A 13 8.55 -3.83 -27.89
CA ALA A 13 9.54 -3.51 -26.87
C ALA A 13 10.89 -3.26 -27.55
N LYS A 14 11.47 -2.07 -27.32
CA LYS A 14 12.77 -1.68 -27.84
C LYS A 14 13.44 -0.65 -26.95
N ASP A 15 14.73 -0.78 -26.74
CA ASP A 15 15.59 0.18 -26.01
C ASP A 15 15.05 0.52 -24.60
N GLY A 16 14.59 -0.50 -23.87
CA GLY A 16 14.03 -0.34 -22.50
C GLY A 16 12.64 0.33 -22.45
N LYS A 17 12.00 0.54 -23.60
CA LYS A 17 10.63 1.05 -23.70
C LYS A 17 9.70 -0.06 -24.18
N ALA A 18 8.52 -0.10 -23.59
CA ALA A 18 7.41 -0.93 -24.03
C ALA A 18 6.31 0.01 -24.57
N VAL A 19 5.86 -0.26 -25.79
CA VAL A 19 4.84 0.54 -26.47
C VAL A 19 3.68 -0.37 -26.83
N LEU A 20 2.48 0.03 -26.45
CA LEU A 20 1.24 -0.58 -26.87
C LEU A 20 0.50 0.44 -27.77
N SER A 21 0.18 0.05 -28.98
CA SER A 21 -0.48 0.89 -30.01
C SER A 21 -1.81 0.25 -30.40
N PHE A 22 -2.80 1.05 -30.70
CA PHE A 22 -4.11 0.61 -31.17
C PHE A 22 -4.50 1.37 -32.43
N ASP A 23 -5.00 0.64 -33.44
CA ASP A 23 -5.63 1.24 -34.61
C ASP A 23 -7.12 1.43 -34.31
N MET A 24 -7.57 2.70 -34.27
CA MET A 24 -8.93 3.04 -33.86
C MET A 24 -9.61 3.91 -34.88
N THR A 25 -10.87 3.70 -35.10
CA THR A 25 -11.74 4.58 -35.87
C THR A 25 -12.61 5.46 -34.96
N SER A 26 -13.13 6.55 -35.51
CA SER A 26 -13.97 7.48 -34.74
C SER A 26 -15.21 6.78 -34.15
N GLY A 27 -15.38 6.87 -32.85
CA GLY A 27 -16.50 6.27 -32.10
C GLY A 27 -16.18 4.90 -31.50
N GLU A 28 -15.04 4.31 -31.78
CA GLU A 28 -14.55 3.10 -31.10
C GLU A 28 -13.92 3.41 -29.75
N SER A 29 -13.98 2.43 -28.83
CA SER A 29 -13.29 2.47 -27.55
C SER A 29 -12.46 1.20 -27.37
N VAL A 30 -11.29 1.34 -26.77
CA VAL A 30 -10.40 0.22 -26.42
C VAL A 30 -10.17 0.23 -24.92
N GLU A 31 -10.26 -0.94 -24.32
CA GLU A 31 -9.90 -1.15 -22.92
C GLU A 31 -8.58 -1.94 -22.85
N PHE A 32 -7.66 -1.48 -22.03
CA PHE A 32 -6.44 -2.20 -21.74
C PHE A 32 -6.01 -2.01 -20.30
N SER A 33 -5.23 -2.93 -19.76
CA SER A 33 -4.71 -2.85 -18.42
C SER A 33 -3.18 -2.92 -18.41
N VAL A 34 -2.57 -2.14 -17.54
CA VAL A 34 -1.14 -2.21 -17.23
C VAL A 34 -0.98 -2.73 -15.81
N VAL A 35 -0.37 -3.91 -15.69
CA VAL A 35 -0.16 -4.56 -14.39
C VAL A 35 1.32 -4.51 -14.05
N GLY A 36 1.64 -4.00 -12.86
CA GLY A 36 2.97 -3.98 -12.27
C GLY A 36 2.98 -4.71 -10.93
N SER A 37 4.10 -5.41 -10.63
CA SER A 37 4.35 -6.00 -9.33
C SER A 37 5.64 -5.43 -8.75
N ILE A 38 5.66 -5.17 -7.44
CA ILE A 38 6.82 -4.67 -6.69
C ILE A 38 7.01 -5.57 -5.48
N CYS A 39 8.07 -6.37 -5.51
CA CYS A 39 8.47 -7.24 -4.42
C CYS A 39 9.82 -6.81 -3.84
N THR A 40 10.04 -7.01 -2.55
CA THR A 40 11.26 -6.62 -1.86
C THR A 40 11.89 -7.78 -1.10
N THR A 41 13.20 -7.68 -0.83
CA THR A 41 13.93 -8.66 0.00
C THR A 41 13.52 -8.63 1.48
N ALA A 42 12.74 -7.64 1.90
CA ALA A 42 12.15 -7.62 3.24
C ALA A 42 11.00 -8.63 3.39
N GLU A 43 10.35 -8.99 2.28
CA GLU A 43 9.18 -9.88 2.26
C GLU A 43 9.49 -11.25 1.66
N TYR A 44 10.36 -11.29 0.63
CA TYR A 44 10.64 -12.50 -0.15
C TYR A 44 12.14 -12.75 -0.27
N SER A 45 12.55 -14.00 -0.19
CA SER A 45 13.96 -14.42 -0.43
C SER A 45 14.38 -14.24 -1.90
N ASP A 46 13.44 -14.40 -2.83
CA ASP A 46 13.62 -14.14 -4.26
C ASP A 46 12.49 -13.24 -4.79
N PRO A 47 12.61 -11.91 -4.63
CA PRO A 47 11.59 -10.96 -5.04
C PRO A 47 11.40 -10.90 -6.56
N TYR A 48 12.43 -11.24 -7.34
CA TYR A 48 12.32 -11.27 -8.79
C TYR A 48 11.36 -12.36 -9.27
N SER A 49 11.59 -13.60 -8.84
CA SER A 49 10.69 -14.72 -9.18
C SER A 49 9.29 -14.54 -8.62
N GLU A 50 9.17 -13.92 -7.44
CA GLU A 50 7.86 -13.63 -6.85
C GLU A 50 7.08 -12.62 -7.66
N SER A 51 7.71 -11.52 -8.08
CA SER A 51 7.04 -10.52 -8.93
C SER A 51 6.55 -11.11 -10.25
N GLN A 52 7.31 -12.03 -10.85
CA GLN A 52 6.87 -12.74 -12.05
C GLN A 52 5.68 -13.67 -11.77
N ARG A 53 5.70 -14.40 -10.66
CA ARG A 53 4.56 -15.26 -10.26
C ARG A 53 3.28 -14.47 -10.05
N GLU A 54 3.37 -13.30 -9.42
CA GLU A 54 2.23 -12.40 -9.24
C GLU A 54 1.65 -11.94 -10.58
N LEU A 55 2.49 -11.56 -11.54
CA LEU A 55 2.03 -11.16 -12.88
C LEU A 55 1.33 -12.31 -13.61
N VAL A 56 1.91 -13.51 -13.57
CA VAL A 56 1.29 -14.73 -14.17
C VAL A 56 -0.03 -15.08 -13.46
N TYR A 57 -0.09 -14.89 -12.16
CA TYR A 57 -1.33 -15.12 -11.40
C TYR A 57 -2.43 -14.16 -11.84
N VAL A 58 -2.14 -12.85 -11.93
CA VAL A 58 -3.10 -11.84 -12.40
C VAL A 58 -3.58 -12.13 -13.82
N ASP A 59 -2.67 -12.55 -14.69
CA ASP A 59 -3.01 -12.95 -16.07
C ASP A 59 -4.03 -14.11 -16.10
N ARG A 60 -3.86 -15.09 -15.22
CA ARG A 60 -4.74 -16.27 -15.14
C ARG A 60 -6.10 -15.97 -14.54
N ILE A 61 -6.18 -15.16 -13.48
CA ILE A 61 -7.45 -14.89 -12.79
C ILE A 61 -8.23 -13.72 -13.39
N GLY A 62 -7.56 -12.91 -14.21
CA GLY A 62 -8.10 -11.70 -14.82
C GLY A 62 -8.05 -10.48 -13.90
N VAL A 63 -7.90 -9.31 -14.52
CA VAL A 63 -7.81 -8.01 -13.82
C VAL A 63 -9.09 -7.71 -13.03
N ASP A 64 -10.25 -8.02 -13.58
CA ASP A 64 -11.55 -7.81 -12.92
C ASP A 64 -11.65 -8.54 -11.58
N THR A 65 -11.11 -9.75 -11.50
CA THR A 65 -11.07 -10.52 -10.25
C THR A 65 -10.19 -9.83 -9.20
N VAL A 66 -9.08 -9.24 -9.61
CA VAL A 66 -8.19 -8.46 -8.72
C VAL A 66 -8.91 -7.19 -8.24
N ILE A 67 -9.56 -6.45 -9.13
CA ILE A 67 -10.31 -5.23 -8.80
C ILE A 67 -11.45 -5.57 -7.83
N GLU A 68 -12.19 -6.63 -8.08
CA GLU A 68 -13.27 -7.07 -7.20
C GLU A 68 -12.76 -7.51 -5.82
N GLY A 69 -11.63 -8.23 -5.76
CA GLY A 69 -10.96 -8.57 -4.52
C GLY A 69 -10.54 -7.32 -3.73
N HIS A 70 -9.99 -6.31 -4.41
CA HIS A 70 -9.64 -5.03 -3.83
C HIS A 70 -10.85 -4.29 -3.25
N ARG A 71 -11.97 -4.23 -3.99
CA ARG A 71 -13.23 -3.62 -3.50
C ARG A 71 -13.72 -4.27 -2.22
N ARG A 72 -13.79 -5.62 -2.18
CA ARG A 72 -14.23 -6.36 -0.98
C ARG A 72 -13.31 -6.13 0.23
N LEU A 73 -12.00 -5.96 0.02
CA LEU A 73 -11.08 -5.62 1.10
C LEU A 73 -11.39 -4.24 1.66
N TRP A 74 -11.61 -3.25 0.81
CA TRP A 74 -11.99 -1.91 1.24
C TRP A 74 -13.35 -1.86 1.94
N GLU A 75 -14.35 -2.58 1.43
CA GLU A 75 -15.66 -2.71 2.09
C GLU A 75 -15.51 -3.22 3.51
N ARG A 76 -14.73 -4.26 3.74
CA ARG A 76 -14.43 -4.76 5.10
C ARG A 76 -13.70 -3.73 5.98
N MET A 77 -12.76 -2.98 5.42
CA MET A 77 -12.07 -1.93 6.17
C MET A 77 -13.02 -0.81 6.60
N TRP A 78 -13.99 -0.47 5.76
CA TRP A 78 -15.00 0.54 6.05
C TRP A 78 -16.14 0.06 6.96
N GLU A 79 -16.17 -1.20 7.37
CA GLU A 79 -17.04 -1.65 8.47
C GLU A 79 -16.69 -0.92 9.79
N SER A 80 -15.44 -0.49 9.93
CA SER A 80 -14.98 0.38 11.01
C SER A 80 -14.88 1.82 10.51
N ASP A 81 -15.97 2.59 10.67
CA ASP A 81 -16.09 3.97 10.25
C ASP A 81 -16.44 4.88 11.44
N ILE A 82 -16.23 6.19 11.29
CA ILE A 82 -16.68 7.22 12.22
C ILE A 82 -17.78 8.01 11.52
N ILE A 83 -18.99 7.88 12.04
CA ILE A 83 -20.16 8.58 11.49
C ILE A 83 -20.35 9.89 12.21
N ILE A 84 -20.42 10.99 11.44
CA ILE A 84 -20.75 12.32 11.92
C ILE A 84 -22.11 12.72 11.34
N ASP A 85 -23.10 12.82 12.25
CA ASP A 85 -24.44 13.22 11.87
C ASP A 85 -24.57 14.74 11.82
N GLY A 86 -25.26 15.26 10.80
CA GLY A 86 -25.57 16.68 10.67
C GLY A 86 -24.47 17.56 10.03
N ASP A 87 -23.23 17.09 9.85
CA ASP A 87 -22.16 17.84 9.19
C ASP A 87 -21.46 17.03 8.11
N VAL A 88 -21.91 17.21 6.85
CA VAL A 88 -21.37 16.53 5.67
C VAL A 88 -19.89 16.86 5.43
N GLN A 89 -19.47 18.09 5.74
CA GLN A 89 -18.09 18.51 5.53
C GLN A 89 -17.15 17.86 6.54
N ALA A 90 -17.52 17.84 7.80
CA ALA A 90 -16.79 17.12 8.84
C ALA A 90 -16.71 15.63 8.53
N GLN A 91 -17.80 15.01 8.09
CA GLN A 91 -17.81 13.61 7.66
C GLN A 91 -16.80 13.31 6.54
N LYS A 92 -16.72 14.18 5.52
CA LYS A 92 -15.73 14.03 4.44
C LYS A 92 -14.29 14.13 4.94
N ILE A 93 -14.01 15.07 5.84
CA ILE A 93 -12.67 15.29 6.41
C ILE A 93 -12.25 14.04 7.21
N VAL A 94 -13.13 13.52 8.04
CA VAL A 94 -12.85 12.32 8.86
C VAL A 94 -12.60 11.09 7.97
N ARG A 95 -13.45 10.84 6.99
CA ARG A 95 -13.25 9.73 6.05
C ARG A 95 -11.98 9.87 5.21
N PHE A 96 -11.63 11.08 4.80
CA PHE A 96 -10.37 11.34 4.12
C PHE A 96 -9.16 11.03 5.01
N ALA A 97 -9.20 11.40 6.30
CA ALA A 97 -8.16 11.06 7.26
C ALA A 97 -8.05 9.54 7.48
N LEU A 98 -9.18 8.86 7.69
CA LEU A 98 -9.23 7.38 7.83
C LEU A 98 -8.71 6.68 6.56
N TYR A 99 -9.09 7.13 5.38
CA TYR A 99 -8.59 6.59 4.11
C TYR A 99 -7.06 6.65 4.05
N ASN A 100 -6.47 7.79 4.42
CA ASN A 100 -5.01 7.94 4.44
C ASN A 100 -4.33 7.01 5.46
N LEU A 101 -4.91 6.79 6.62
CA LEU A 101 -4.40 5.84 7.61
C LEU A 101 -4.51 4.40 7.11
N TYR A 102 -5.68 4.00 6.64
CA TYR A 102 -5.95 2.64 6.15
C TYR A 102 -5.11 2.27 4.91
N SER A 103 -4.85 3.22 4.03
CA SER A 103 -4.04 2.98 2.82
C SER A 103 -2.54 2.89 3.10
N SER A 104 -2.06 3.45 4.22
CA SER A 104 -0.63 3.60 4.50
C SER A 104 0.01 2.40 5.19
N CYS A 105 -0.77 1.52 5.80
CA CYS A 105 -0.29 0.31 6.45
C CYS A 105 -1.29 -0.83 6.23
N ARG A 106 -0.79 -2.06 6.19
CA ARG A 106 -1.62 -3.25 5.95
C ARG A 106 -1.45 -4.25 7.08
N GLU A 107 -2.57 -4.88 7.44
CA GLU A 107 -2.61 -6.02 8.32
C GLU A 107 -1.67 -7.14 7.83
N GLY A 108 -1.04 -7.86 8.75
CA GLY A 108 -0.14 -8.96 8.45
C GLY A 108 1.25 -8.54 7.96
N THR A 109 1.49 -7.23 7.76
CA THR A 109 2.82 -6.70 7.44
C THR A 109 3.60 -6.37 8.72
N ARG A 110 4.89 -6.07 8.56
CA ARG A 110 5.75 -5.51 9.62
C ARG A 110 6.13 -4.07 9.28
N CYS A 111 5.16 -3.34 8.74
CA CYS A 111 5.26 -1.93 8.35
C CYS A 111 4.56 -1.03 9.37
N SER A 112 4.87 0.26 9.29
CA SER A 112 4.20 1.29 10.08
C SER A 112 3.89 2.50 9.20
N ILE A 113 3.24 3.53 9.75
CA ILE A 113 2.77 4.69 8.99
C ILE A 113 3.79 5.81 9.11
N PRO A 114 4.43 6.25 8.02
CA PRO A 114 5.30 7.43 8.04
C PRO A 114 4.48 8.72 8.14
N PRO A 115 5.07 9.87 8.56
CA PRO A 115 4.34 11.12 8.77
C PRO A 115 3.54 11.63 7.57
N MET A 116 4.04 11.36 6.37
CA MET A 116 3.38 11.77 5.11
C MET A 116 2.49 10.66 4.52
N GLY A 117 2.36 9.52 5.19
CA GLY A 117 1.65 8.35 4.65
C GLY A 117 2.19 7.97 3.26
N LEU A 118 1.29 7.83 2.30
CA LEU A 118 1.63 7.59 0.88
C LEU A 118 1.63 8.88 0.03
N SER A 119 1.39 10.04 0.64
CA SER A 119 1.19 11.30 -0.10
C SER A 119 2.48 11.91 -0.64
N SER A 120 3.63 11.61 -0.05
CA SER A 120 4.93 12.09 -0.52
C SER A 120 6.09 11.22 -0.04
N GLN A 121 7.27 11.43 -0.65
CA GLN A 121 8.54 10.84 -0.20
C GLN A 121 9.22 11.66 0.91
N GLY A 122 8.52 12.62 1.51
CA GLY A 122 9.01 13.41 2.62
C GLY A 122 9.46 12.52 3.77
N TYR A 123 10.48 12.98 4.50
CA TYR A 123 11.13 12.26 5.61
C TYR A 123 11.73 10.90 5.23
N ASN A 124 11.92 10.59 3.94
CA ASN A 124 12.54 9.35 3.45
C ASN A 124 11.92 8.05 4.02
N GLY A 125 10.63 8.07 4.34
CA GLY A 125 9.92 6.92 4.93
C GLY A 125 10.29 6.62 6.40
N HIS A 126 11.00 7.51 7.09
CA HIS A 126 11.27 7.35 8.51
C HIS A 126 9.98 7.40 9.34
N ILE A 127 9.90 6.53 10.34
CA ILE A 127 8.80 6.46 11.28
C ILE A 127 9.17 7.24 12.54
N PHE A 128 8.40 8.27 12.84
CA PHE A 128 8.60 9.14 14.00
C PHE A 128 7.64 8.77 15.14
N TRP A 129 7.78 9.44 16.27
CA TRP A 129 6.93 9.27 17.45
C TRP A 129 5.47 9.71 17.22
N ASP A 130 5.21 10.53 16.21
CA ASP A 130 3.85 10.92 15.77
C ASP A 130 2.98 9.70 15.46
N THR A 131 3.61 8.66 14.93
CA THR A 131 2.93 7.41 14.57
C THR A 131 2.31 6.75 15.80
N GLU A 132 3.05 6.66 16.89
CA GLU A 132 2.58 6.03 18.13
C GLU A 132 1.63 6.93 18.92
N LEU A 133 1.80 8.26 18.86
CA LEU A 133 0.97 9.20 19.61
C LEU A 133 -0.36 9.51 18.93
N TRP A 134 -0.37 9.64 17.60
CA TRP A 134 -1.52 10.17 16.87
C TRP A 134 -2.17 9.16 15.93
N MET A 135 -1.39 8.26 15.31
CA MET A 135 -1.89 7.35 14.29
C MET A 135 -2.26 5.97 14.88
N TYR A 136 -1.48 5.49 15.84
CA TYR A 136 -1.71 4.20 16.49
C TYR A 136 -3.03 4.15 17.30
N PRO A 137 -3.38 5.14 18.15
CA PRO A 137 -4.59 5.06 18.95
C PRO A 137 -5.89 4.88 18.14
N PRO A 138 -6.14 5.63 17.06
CA PRO A 138 -7.31 5.34 16.23
C PRO A 138 -7.24 3.95 15.57
N MET A 139 -6.06 3.48 15.15
CA MET A 139 -5.94 2.13 14.56
C MET A 139 -6.21 1.03 15.60
N LEU A 140 -5.80 1.21 16.85
CA LEU A 140 -6.10 0.28 17.92
C LEU A 140 -7.61 0.08 18.13
N LEU A 141 -8.40 1.12 17.91
CA LEU A 141 -9.86 1.08 18.04
C LEU A 141 -10.56 0.59 16.76
N LEU A 142 -10.09 1.01 15.60
CA LEU A 142 -10.80 0.84 14.35
C LEU A 142 -10.28 -0.33 13.50
N ASN A 143 -8.97 -0.64 13.57
CA ASN A 143 -8.36 -1.74 12.82
C ASN A 143 -7.18 -2.34 13.57
N GLN A 144 -7.47 -3.33 14.42
CA GLN A 144 -6.47 -3.98 15.26
C GLN A 144 -5.37 -4.70 14.47
N GLY A 145 -5.66 -5.15 13.25
CA GLY A 145 -4.67 -5.77 12.36
C GLY A 145 -3.58 -4.77 11.92
N ILE A 146 -3.96 -3.55 11.56
CA ILE A 146 -3.02 -2.46 11.26
C ILE A 146 -2.28 -2.04 12.55
N ALA A 147 -2.98 -1.86 13.66
CA ALA A 147 -2.36 -1.54 14.95
C ALA A 147 -1.30 -2.57 15.35
N ARG A 148 -1.58 -3.87 15.13
CA ARG A 148 -0.62 -4.94 15.36
C ARG A 148 0.62 -4.81 14.49
N ALA A 149 0.46 -4.54 13.18
CA ALA A 149 1.57 -4.34 12.26
C ALA A 149 2.49 -3.18 12.72
N MET A 150 1.90 -2.07 13.18
CA MET A 150 2.65 -0.93 13.72
C MET A 150 3.50 -1.29 14.95
N ILE A 151 2.97 -2.09 15.87
CA ILE A 151 3.72 -2.57 17.04
C ILE A 151 4.81 -3.57 16.64
N ASP A 152 4.52 -4.49 15.73
CA ASP A 152 5.51 -5.45 15.25
C ASP A 152 6.67 -4.75 14.55
N TYR A 153 6.42 -3.64 13.82
CA TYR A 153 7.46 -2.78 13.28
C TYR A 153 8.44 -2.27 14.35
N ARG A 154 7.94 -1.78 15.49
CA ARG A 154 8.81 -1.31 16.60
C ARG A 154 9.50 -2.47 17.30
N THR A 155 8.80 -3.58 17.48
CA THR A 155 9.36 -4.78 18.11
C THR A 155 10.59 -5.31 17.37
N ASP A 156 10.56 -5.33 16.04
CA ASP A 156 11.70 -5.73 15.22
C ASP A 156 12.91 -4.81 15.36
N ARG A 157 12.70 -3.60 15.83
CA ARG A 157 13.73 -2.57 15.96
C ARG A 157 14.21 -2.33 17.39
N LEU A 158 13.80 -3.17 18.35
CA LEU A 158 14.21 -3.05 19.74
C LEU A 158 15.75 -3.16 19.92
N VAL A 159 16.38 -4.11 19.23
CA VAL A 159 17.83 -4.32 19.33
C VAL A 159 18.62 -3.10 18.82
N PRO A 160 18.39 -2.63 17.57
CA PRO A 160 19.07 -1.42 17.11
C PRO A 160 18.70 -0.16 17.91
N ALA A 161 17.46 -0.03 18.40
CA ALA A 161 17.07 1.10 19.25
C ALA A 161 17.79 1.11 20.60
N ARG A 162 18.03 -0.06 21.19
CA ARG A 162 18.84 -0.20 22.43
C ARG A 162 20.30 0.16 22.19
N ARG A 163 20.86 -0.32 21.08
CA ARG A 163 22.24 0.02 20.70
C ARG A 163 22.41 1.52 20.51
N LYS A 164 21.50 2.14 19.74
CA LYS A 164 21.51 3.59 19.53
C LYS A 164 21.44 4.37 20.86
N ALA A 165 20.56 3.99 21.78
CA ALA A 165 20.50 4.61 23.10
C ALA A 165 21.85 4.52 23.83
N SER A 166 22.47 3.34 23.86
CA SER A 166 23.78 3.13 24.48
C SER A 166 24.89 3.96 23.85
N ASP A 167 24.91 4.06 22.51
CA ASP A 167 25.91 4.86 21.77
C ASP A 167 25.83 6.36 22.10
N TYR A 168 24.63 6.83 22.50
CA TYR A 168 24.40 8.20 22.99
C TYR A 168 24.49 8.35 24.53
N GLY A 169 24.88 7.30 25.25
CA GLY A 169 25.04 7.33 26.69
C GLY A 169 23.74 7.21 27.50
N TYR A 170 22.65 6.81 26.87
CA TYR A 170 21.34 6.60 27.52
C TYR A 170 21.07 5.12 27.81
N GLN A 171 20.30 4.89 28.86
CA GLN A 171 19.67 3.58 29.12
C GLN A 171 18.29 3.54 28.46
N GLY A 172 17.87 2.35 28.03
CA GLY A 172 16.56 2.14 27.41
C GLY A 172 16.60 2.00 25.90
N LEU A 173 15.68 2.64 25.20
CA LEU A 173 15.47 2.52 23.75
C LEU A 173 15.40 3.91 23.12
N MET A 174 16.08 4.07 21.99
CA MET A 174 16.04 5.29 21.18
C MET A 174 15.73 4.88 19.72
N PHE A 175 14.51 5.09 19.31
CA PHE A 175 14.06 4.80 17.94
C PHE A 175 14.41 5.91 16.97
#